data_dde5907408261ad185287316f0f4ba4e
#
_entry.id   dde5907408261ad185287316f0f4ba4e
#
_cell.length_a   1.000
_cell.length_b   1.000
_cell.length_c   1.000
_cell.angle_alpha   90.00
_cell.angle_beta   90.00
_cell.angle_gamma   90.00
#
_symmetry.space_group_name_H-M   'P 1'
#
loop_
_entity.id
_entity.type
_entity.pdbx_description
1 polymer ?
#
loop_
_entity_poly.entity_id
_entity_poly.type
_entity_poly.pdbx_seq_one_letter_code
_entity_poly.pdbx_strand_id
1 'polypeptide(L)'
;MKKRVFLAAGVAVLSAAVLAACSSGNANKEANKPVTYAYVFSSDPSTLDYTVSGNVSTKQVTGNVIDGLLENDQYGNLVPSVAEDWTVSKDGLTYTYKIRQGVKWYTNEGEEYGEVKAQDFVTGLKHAADKKSQALYLVQDSIKGLDDYVNGKTTDFSTVGVKATDDYTLVYTLNHPESFWNSKTTMGVLAPVNEDFLASKGDDFGKPTDVTSILYNGPYLLKGLTSKSSIEM
;
A
#
# COMPACT_ATOMS: atom_id res chain seq x y z
N MET A 1 30.91 5.55 70.11
CA MET A 1 29.85 6.00 69.22
C MET A 1 30.31 6.76 67.95
N LYS A 2 31.54 7.28 67.88
CA LYS A 2 32.02 8.07 66.67
C LYS A 2 32.43 7.25 65.44
N LYS A 3 32.82 5.97 65.54
CA LYS A 3 33.23 5.14 64.45
C LYS A 3 32.08 4.59 63.54
N ARG A 4 30.87 4.51 64.07
CA ARG A 4 29.69 4.03 63.30
C ARG A 4 29.06 5.08 62.37
N VAL A 5 29.27 6.36 62.71
CA VAL A 5 28.73 7.47 61.89
C VAL A 5 29.55 7.67 60.61
N PHE A 6 30.86 7.44 60.63
CA PHE A 6 31.70 7.54 59.44
C PHE A 6 31.46 6.42 58.43
N LEU A 7 31.05 5.23 58.90
CA LEU A 7 30.71 4.13 57.96
C LEU A 7 29.39 4.37 57.21
N ALA A 8 28.41 4.97 57.90
CA ALA A 8 27.12 5.30 57.33
C ALA A 8 27.21 6.43 56.27
N ALA A 9 28.08 7.42 56.51
CA ALA A 9 28.33 8.52 55.59
C ALA A 9 29.07 8.04 54.33
N GLY A 10 30.01 7.09 54.44
CA GLY A 10 30.75 6.52 53.34
C GLY A 10 29.88 5.69 52.36
N VAL A 11 28.92 4.93 52.91
CA VAL A 11 28.00 4.13 52.10
C VAL A 11 26.98 5.03 51.38
N ALA A 12 26.53 6.11 52.00
CA ALA A 12 25.61 7.05 51.37
C ALA A 12 26.23 7.83 50.18
N VAL A 13 27.53 8.15 50.26
CA VAL A 13 28.25 8.83 49.16
C VAL A 13 28.52 7.89 47.99
N LEU A 14 28.83 6.61 48.26
CA LEU A 14 29.02 5.62 47.20
C LEU A 14 27.70 5.27 46.45
N SER A 15 26.57 5.22 47.15
CA SER A 15 25.27 4.98 46.52
C SER A 15 24.79 6.17 45.67
N ALA A 16 25.15 7.41 46.04
CA ALA A 16 24.84 8.58 45.21
C ALA A 16 25.69 8.64 43.90
N ALA A 17 26.93 8.15 43.94
CA ALA A 17 27.80 8.10 42.77
C ALA A 17 27.33 7.04 41.73
N VAL A 18 26.73 5.93 42.16
CA VAL A 18 26.20 4.89 41.25
C VAL A 18 24.92 5.36 40.58
N LEU A 19 24.07 6.16 41.24
CA LEU A 19 22.86 6.74 40.64
C LEU A 19 23.15 7.85 39.61
N ALA A 20 24.28 8.58 39.78
CA ALA A 20 24.71 9.60 38.84
C ALA A 20 25.29 8.99 37.56
N ALA A 21 25.86 7.78 37.59
CA ALA A 21 26.40 7.08 36.41
C ALA A 21 25.31 6.57 35.45
N CYS A 22 24.07 6.35 35.93
CA CYS A 22 22.94 5.97 35.10
C CYS A 22 22.18 7.16 34.46
N SER A 23 22.44 8.40 34.91
CA SER A 23 21.73 9.59 34.44
C SER A 23 22.53 10.42 33.42
N SER A 24 23.79 10.10 33.14
CA SER A 24 24.62 10.78 32.13
C SER A 24 24.68 10.05 30.82
N GLY A 25 23.79 9.07 30.57
CA GLY A 25 23.51 8.55 29.25
C GLY A 25 22.86 9.65 28.40
N ASN A 26 23.54 10.06 27.37
CA ASN A 26 23.14 11.02 26.34
C ASN A 26 21.80 10.62 25.71
N ALA A 27 20.68 10.78 26.43
CA ALA A 27 19.34 10.44 25.95
C ALA A 27 18.86 11.33 24.76
N ASN A 28 19.66 12.34 24.38
CA ASN A 28 19.27 13.30 23.35
C ASN A 28 19.99 13.14 22.00
N LYS A 29 20.85 12.12 21.80
CA LYS A 29 21.52 11.91 20.50
C LYS A 29 21.03 10.66 19.73
N GLU A 30 20.23 9.79 20.34
CA GLU A 30 19.68 8.63 19.63
C GLU A 30 18.28 8.81 19.06
N ALA A 31 17.60 9.87 19.45
CA ALA A 31 16.23 10.15 18.99
C ALA A 31 16.10 10.52 17.49
N ASN A 32 17.19 10.66 16.76
CA ASN A 32 17.22 11.04 15.34
C ASN A 32 18.01 10.09 14.44
N LYS A 33 18.35 8.89 14.89
CA LYS A 33 18.89 7.88 13.95
C LYS A 33 17.72 7.24 13.22
N PRO A 34 17.73 7.21 11.88
CA PRO A 34 16.74 6.47 11.14
C PRO A 34 16.76 5.01 11.59
N VAL A 35 15.58 4.48 11.93
CA VAL A 35 15.42 3.07 12.29
C VAL A 35 15.35 2.30 10.98
N THR A 36 16.36 1.47 10.71
CA THR A 36 16.37 0.58 9.55
C THR A 36 15.83 -0.77 9.98
N TYR A 37 14.78 -1.23 9.31
CA TYR A 37 14.28 -2.59 9.41
C TYR A 37 14.70 -3.37 8.16
N ALA A 38 15.28 -4.56 8.34
CA ALA A 38 15.70 -5.40 7.24
C ALA A 38 15.16 -6.83 7.42
N TYR A 39 14.70 -7.42 6.32
CA TYR A 39 14.28 -8.82 6.28
C TYR A 39 14.72 -9.48 4.97
N VAL A 40 14.77 -10.81 4.98
CA VAL A 40 15.14 -11.60 3.80
C VAL A 40 13.90 -11.92 2.99
N PHE A 41 13.92 -11.66 1.68
CA PHE A 41 12.88 -12.10 0.75
C PHE A 41 13.40 -13.22 -0.16
N SER A 42 12.48 -14.08 -0.62
CA SER A 42 12.84 -15.34 -1.28
C SER A 42 13.26 -15.19 -2.74
N SER A 43 12.78 -14.16 -3.43
CA SER A 43 13.06 -13.91 -4.85
C SER A 43 12.74 -12.47 -5.22
N ASP A 44 13.40 -11.98 -6.27
CA ASP A 44 13.08 -10.70 -6.87
C ASP A 44 11.62 -10.65 -7.36
N PRO A 45 10.98 -9.47 -7.37
CA PRO A 45 9.70 -9.29 -8.03
C PRO A 45 9.85 -9.56 -9.53
N SER A 46 8.92 -10.30 -10.10
CA SER A 46 8.91 -10.57 -11.55
C SER A 46 8.46 -9.36 -12.38
N THR A 47 7.77 -8.44 -11.73
CA THR A 47 7.31 -7.15 -12.24
C THR A 47 6.99 -6.24 -11.06
N LEU A 48 7.03 -4.93 -11.26
CA LEU A 48 6.47 -3.93 -10.35
C LEU A 48 5.03 -3.55 -10.72
N ASP A 49 4.49 -4.08 -11.82
CA ASP A 49 3.07 -3.93 -12.14
C ASP A 49 2.22 -4.76 -11.18
N TYR A 50 1.79 -4.09 -10.12
CA TYR A 50 1.03 -4.67 -9.01
C TYR A 50 -0.39 -5.09 -9.39
N THR A 51 -0.91 -4.57 -10.52
CA THR A 51 -2.26 -4.91 -10.97
C THR A 51 -2.30 -6.22 -11.76
N VAL A 52 -1.19 -6.60 -12.41
CA VAL A 52 -1.14 -7.80 -13.26
C VAL A 52 -0.52 -9.01 -12.59
N SER A 53 0.30 -8.82 -11.56
CA SER A 53 1.05 -9.91 -10.93
C SER A 53 0.22 -10.65 -9.87
N GLY A 54 0.19 -11.97 -9.98
CA GLY A 54 -0.26 -12.89 -8.92
C GLY A 54 0.84 -13.28 -7.93
N ASN A 55 2.10 -12.90 -8.17
CA ASN A 55 3.26 -13.39 -7.43
C ASN A 55 3.42 -12.74 -6.04
N VAL A 56 3.76 -13.57 -5.06
CA VAL A 56 4.01 -13.12 -3.69
C VAL A 56 5.18 -12.15 -3.61
N SER A 57 6.27 -12.39 -4.37
CA SER A 57 7.44 -11.51 -4.39
C SER A 57 7.11 -10.08 -4.85
N THR A 58 6.28 -9.93 -5.89
CA THR A 58 5.77 -8.62 -6.30
C THR A 58 4.96 -7.97 -5.18
N LYS A 59 4.02 -8.73 -4.58
CA LYS A 59 3.16 -8.20 -3.50
C LYS A 59 3.93 -7.79 -2.25
N GLN A 60 4.99 -8.50 -1.90
CA GLN A 60 5.86 -8.15 -0.76
C GLN A 60 6.55 -6.79 -0.94
N VAL A 61 6.85 -6.41 -2.18
CA VAL A 61 7.42 -5.10 -2.50
C VAL A 61 6.32 -4.05 -2.64
N THR A 62 5.37 -4.30 -3.54
CA THR A 62 4.37 -3.29 -3.93
C THR A 62 3.36 -2.98 -2.83
N GLY A 63 3.07 -3.93 -1.93
CA GLY A 63 2.21 -3.70 -0.76
C GLY A 63 2.77 -2.76 0.30
N ASN A 64 4.05 -2.35 0.21
CA ASN A 64 4.63 -1.32 1.08
C ASN A 64 4.63 0.07 0.42
N VAL A 65 4.39 0.14 -0.87
CA VAL A 65 4.56 1.37 -1.66
C VAL A 65 3.29 1.80 -2.41
N ILE A 66 2.27 0.94 -2.44
CA ILE A 66 0.97 1.19 -3.08
C ILE A 66 -0.15 0.91 -2.08
N ASP A 67 -0.96 1.90 -1.81
CA ASP A 67 -2.18 1.80 -1.01
C ASP A 67 -3.40 1.58 -1.89
N GLY A 68 -4.28 0.67 -1.45
CA GLY A 68 -5.58 0.40 -2.05
C GLY A 68 -6.71 1.17 -1.38
N LEU A 69 -7.96 0.79 -1.66
CA LEU A 69 -9.14 1.41 -1.01
C LEU A 69 -9.12 1.18 0.49
N LEU A 70 -8.89 -0.05 0.91
CA LEU A 70 -8.83 -0.49 2.30
C LEU A 70 -7.51 -1.21 2.55
N GLU A 71 -7.14 -1.33 3.81
CA GLU A 71 -5.98 -2.10 4.26
C GLU A 71 -6.32 -2.98 5.46
N ASN A 72 -5.41 -3.85 5.86
CA ASN A 72 -5.54 -4.64 7.08
C ASN A 72 -4.65 -4.05 8.17
N ASP A 73 -5.22 -3.81 9.36
CA ASP A 73 -4.46 -3.45 10.53
C ASP A 73 -3.60 -4.64 11.05
N GLN A 74 -2.81 -4.40 12.08
CA GLN A 74 -1.96 -5.44 12.70
C GLN A 74 -2.74 -6.64 13.28
N TYR A 75 -4.06 -6.55 13.41
CA TYR A 75 -4.93 -7.61 13.90
C TYR A 75 -5.71 -8.30 12.77
N GLY A 76 -5.54 -7.86 11.52
CA GLY A 76 -6.25 -8.36 10.34
C GLY A 76 -7.64 -7.77 10.14
N ASN A 77 -8.01 -6.71 10.87
CA ASN A 77 -9.26 -6.00 10.63
C ASN A 77 -9.12 -5.10 9.41
N LEU A 78 -10.17 -5.01 8.59
CA LEU A 78 -10.23 -4.06 7.49
C LEU A 78 -10.44 -2.64 8.05
N VAL A 79 -9.57 -1.73 7.62
CA VAL A 79 -9.59 -0.32 7.99
C VAL A 79 -9.53 0.57 6.74
N PRO A 80 -10.02 1.83 6.83
CA PRO A 80 -9.87 2.81 5.76
C PRO A 80 -8.41 3.08 5.39
N SER A 81 -8.11 3.13 4.08
CA SER A 81 -6.83 3.56 3.53
C SER A 81 -7.05 4.75 2.58
N VAL A 82 -6.94 4.57 1.25
CA VAL A 82 -7.28 5.64 0.28
C VAL A 82 -8.77 5.97 0.33
N ALA A 83 -9.65 5.00 0.55
CA ALA A 83 -11.05 5.28 0.87
C ALA A 83 -11.17 5.67 2.35
N GLU A 84 -11.77 6.83 2.64
CA GLU A 84 -12.03 7.25 4.03
C GLU A 84 -13.30 6.62 4.61
N ASP A 85 -14.26 6.24 3.75
CA ASP A 85 -15.54 5.63 4.13
C ASP A 85 -16.15 4.87 2.95
N TRP A 86 -17.13 4.01 3.22
CA TRP A 86 -17.89 3.31 2.19
C TRP A 86 -19.29 2.96 2.65
N THR A 87 -20.19 2.78 1.69
CA THR A 87 -21.54 2.30 1.90
C THR A 87 -21.85 1.11 1.02
N VAL A 88 -22.79 0.28 1.48
CA VAL A 88 -23.27 -0.89 0.74
C VAL A 88 -24.78 -0.77 0.56
N SER A 89 -25.27 -1.01 -0.65
CA SER A 89 -26.71 -1.02 -0.91
C SER A 89 -27.42 -2.16 -0.16
N LYS A 90 -28.73 -2.04 0.05
CA LYS A 90 -29.51 -3.02 0.81
C LYS A 90 -29.50 -4.43 0.19
N ASP A 91 -29.36 -4.52 -1.13
CA ASP A 91 -29.24 -5.79 -1.86
C ASP A 91 -27.82 -6.37 -1.88
N GLY A 92 -26.84 -5.64 -1.32
CA GLY A 92 -25.45 -6.06 -1.26
C GLY A 92 -24.71 -6.03 -2.61
N LEU A 93 -25.29 -5.39 -3.64
CA LEU A 93 -24.73 -5.40 -4.99
C LEU A 93 -23.89 -4.15 -5.32
N THR A 94 -24.13 -3.03 -4.63
CA THR A 94 -23.47 -1.76 -4.94
C THR A 94 -22.65 -1.31 -3.74
N TYR A 95 -21.36 -1.10 -3.97
CA TYR A 95 -20.41 -0.57 -3.00
C TYR A 95 -19.96 0.81 -3.47
N THR A 96 -20.16 1.81 -2.64
CA THR A 96 -19.75 3.20 -2.93
C THR A 96 -18.67 3.59 -1.94
N TYR A 97 -17.49 3.91 -2.44
CA TYR A 97 -16.32 4.33 -1.67
C TYR A 97 -16.12 5.83 -1.81
N LYS A 98 -15.86 6.48 -0.69
CA LYS A 98 -15.47 7.89 -0.63
C LYS A 98 -13.94 7.97 -0.57
N ILE A 99 -13.33 8.47 -1.63
CA ILE A 99 -11.88 8.63 -1.74
C ILE A 99 -11.45 9.83 -0.89
N ARG A 100 -10.42 9.64 -0.08
CA ARG A 100 -9.82 10.67 0.75
C ARG A 100 -9.17 11.74 -0.12
N GLN A 101 -9.53 13.01 0.10
CA GLN A 101 -8.89 14.13 -0.58
C GLN A 101 -7.46 14.34 -0.08
N GLY A 102 -6.58 14.78 -0.97
CA GLY A 102 -5.21 15.12 -0.63
C GLY A 102 -4.24 13.93 -0.61
N VAL A 103 -4.70 12.69 -0.88
CA VAL A 103 -3.80 11.56 -1.12
C VAL A 103 -3.05 11.80 -2.43
N LYS A 104 -1.72 11.69 -2.41
CA LYS A 104 -0.88 12.07 -3.54
C LYS A 104 -0.17 10.88 -4.16
N TRP A 105 0.07 11.01 -5.45
CA TRP A 105 1.04 10.23 -6.18
C TRP A 105 2.42 10.87 -6.07
N TYR A 106 3.45 10.06 -5.87
CA TYR A 106 4.84 10.48 -5.80
C TYR A 106 5.71 9.71 -6.78
N THR A 107 6.79 10.35 -7.24
CA THR A 107 7.89 9.65 -7.92
C THR A 107 8.75 8.89 -6.91
N ASN A 108 9.67 8.03 -7.37
CA ASN A 108 10.66 7.36 -6.51
C ASN A 108 11.58 8.36 -5.76
N GLU A 109 11.74 9.59 -6.26
CA GLU A 109 12.51 10.66 -5.61
C GLU A 109 11.69 11.40 -4.54
N GLY A 110 10.39 11.17 -4.46
CA GLY A 110 9.48 11.82 -3.52
C GLY A 110 8.90 13.14 -4.03
N GLU A 111 9.00 13.37 -5.33
CA GLU A 111 8.35 14.53 -5.97
C GLU A 111 6.86 14.23 -6.15
N GLU A 112 6.00 15.17 -5.80
CA GLU A 112 4.56 15.07 -6.02
C GLU A 112 4.25 15.07 -7.53
N TYR A 113 3.52 14.04 -7.97
CA TYR A 113 3.10 13.90 -9.37
C TYR A 113 1.67 14.39 -9.59
N GLY A 114 0.78 14.12 -8.64
CA GLY A 114 -0.63 14.48 -8.72
C GLY A 114 -1.42 13.93 -7.54
N GLU A 115 -2.73 14.06 -7.58
CA GLU A 115 -3.64 13.56 -6.56
C GLU A 115 -4.27 12.24 -6.98
N VAL A 116 -4.41 11.30 -6.04
CA VAL A 116 -5.13 10.04 -6.27
C VAL A 116 -6.62 10.33 -6.35
N LYS A 117 -7.26 9.86 -7.41
CA LYS A 117 -8.67 10.06 -7.69
C LYS A 117 -9.42 8.74 -7.89
N ALA A 118 -10.74 8.80 -7.83
CA ALA A 118 -11.59 7.64 -8.10
C ALA A 118 -11.34 7.03 -9.49
N GLN A 119 -11.02 7.86 -10.48
CA GLN A 119 -10.70 7.41 -11.84
C GLN A 119 -9.47 6.51 -11.88
N ASP A 120 -8.48 6.70 -11.00
CA ASP A 120 -7.27 5.88 -10.96
C ASP A 120 -7.59 4.40 -10.67
N PHE A 121 -8.63 4.13 -9.87
CA PHE A 121 -9.11 2.76 -9.60
C PHE A 121 -9.80 2.14 -10.82
N VAL A 122 -10.53 2.94 -11.59
CA VAL A 122 -11.13 2.51 -12.87
C VAL A 122 -10.03 2.17 -13.86
N THR A 123 -9.01 3.03 -13.97
CA THR A 123 -7.83 2.83 -14.81
C THR A 123 -7.06 1.58 -14.41
N GLY A 124 -6.83 1.36 -13.11
CA GLY A 124 -6.14 0.17 -12.59
C GLY A 124 -6.83 -1.12 -12.96
N LEU A 125 -8.16 -1.21 -12.75
CA LEU A 125 -8.93 -2.41 -13.12
C LEU A 125 -8.96 -2.62 -14.64
N LYS A 126 -9.10 -1.53 -15.42
CA LYS A 126 -9.05 -1.63 -16.89
C LYS A 126 -7.70 -2.15 -17.36
N HIS A 127 -6.61 -1.61 -16.83
CA HIS A 127 -5.25 -2.07 -17.14
C HIS A 127 -5.07 -3.56 -16.80
N ALA A 128 -5.51 -3.98 -15.60
CA ALA A 128 -5.48 -5.38 -15.19
C ALA A 128 -6.24 -6.30 -16.17
N ALA A 129 -7.42 -5.85 -16.63
CA ALA A 129 -8.24 -6.60 -17.59
C ALA A 129 -7.58 -6.67 -18.99
N ASP A 130 -7.09 -5.54 -19.51
CA ASP A 130 -6.43 -5.45 -20.82
C ASP A 130 -5.14 -6.29 -20.88
N LYS A 131 -4.36 -6.29 -19.80
CA LYS A 131 -3.12 -7.08 -19.67
C LYS A 131 -3.37 -8.53 -19.23
N LYS A 132 -4.62 -8.95 -19.05
CA LYS A 132 -5.00 -10.30 -18.60
C LYS A 132 -4.29 -10.70 -17.31
N SER A 133 -4.43 -9.86 -16.29
CA SER A 133 -3.82 -10.05 -14.98
C SER A 133 -3.98 -11.47 -14.45
N GLN A 134 -2.92 -12.01 -13.88
CA GLN A 134 -2.93 -13.31 -13.20
C GLN A 134 -3.87 -13.35 -11.97
N ALA A 135 -4.25 -12.16 -11.45
CA ALA A 135 -5.11 -12.02 -10.29
C ALA A 135 -6.59 -11.75 -10.64
N LEU A 136 -6.96 -11.70 -11.94
CA LEU A 136 -8.35 -11.45 -12.37
C LEU A 136 -9.35 -12.46 -11.82
N TYR A 137 -8.96 -13.73 -11.61
CA TYR A 137 -9.83 -14.75 -11.05
C TYR A 137 -10.43 -14.37 -9.69
N LEU A 138 -9.81 -13.43 -8.97
CA LEU A 138 -10.31 -12.93 -7.68
C LEU A 138 -11.56 -12.06 -7.84
N VAL A 139 -11.74 -11.40 -8.98
CA VAL A 139 -12.74 -10.33 -9.17
C VAL A 139 -13.58 -10.46 -10.43
N GLN A 140 -13.16 -11.30 -11.39
CA GLN A 140 -13.77 -11.41 -12.71
C GLN A 140 -15.26 -11.80 -12.66
N ASP A 141 -15.61 -12.79 -11.83
CA ASP A 141 -16.99 -13.23 -11.65
C ASP A 141 -17.78 -12.31 -10.71
N SER A 142 -17.09 -11.54 -9.88
CA SER A 142 -17.71 -10.65 -8.90
C SER A 142 -18.23 -9.37 -9.51
N ILE A 143 -17.40 -8.70 -10.33
CA ILE A 143 -17.71 -7.38 -10.89
C ILE A 143 -18.62 -7.56 -12.13
N LYS A 144 -19.74 -6.87 -12.14
CA LYS A 144 -20.69 -6.89 -13.25
C LYS A 144 -20.00 -6.56 -14.58
N GLY A 145 -20.19 -7.41 -15.60
CA GLY A 145 -19.69 -7.19 -16.96
C GLY A 145 -18.18 -7.39 -17.15
N LEU A 146 -17.39 -7.62 -16.08
CA LEU A 146 -15.95 -7.81 -16.20
C LEU A 146 -15.60 -9.10 -16.94
N ASP A 147 -16.33 -10.20 -16.68
CA ASP A 147 -16.15 -11.47 -17.41
C ASP A 147 -16.39 -11.30 -18.91
N ASP A 148 -17.42 -10.57 -19.31
CA ASP A 148 -17.74 -10.32 -20.70
C ASP A 148 -16.64 -9.49 -21.40
N TYR A 149 -16.08 -8.51 -20.70
CA TYR A 149 -14.98 -7.70 -21.20
C TYR A 149 -13.69 -8.51 -21.35
N VAL A 150 -13.28 -9.24 -20.32
CA VAL A 150 -12.03 -10.05 -20.32
C VAL A 150 -12.06 -11.15 -21.38
N ASN A 151 -13.25 -11.75 -21.62
CA ASN A 151 -13.45 -12.80 -22.64
C ASN A 151 -13.72 -12.25 -24.05
N GLY A 152 -13.68 -10.92 -24.23
CA GLY A 152 -13.83 -10.29 -25.55
C GLY A 152 -15.26 -10.31 -26.12
N LYS A 153 -16.29 -10.55 -25.28
CA LYS A 153 -17.70 -10.42 -25.71
C LYS A 153 -18.08 -8.96 -25.91
N THR A 154 -17.39 -8.04 -25.24
CA THR A 154 -17.48 -6.60 -25.46
C THR A 154 -16.08 -5.98 -25.37
N THR A 155 -15.87 -4.87 -26.09
CA THR A 155 -14.66 -4.04 -26.01
C THR A 155 -14.91 -2.73 -25.26
N ASP A 156 -16.16 -2.49 -24.85
CA ASP A 156 -16.58 -1.29 -24.14
C ASP A 156 -16.45 -1.49 -22.62
N PHE A 157 -15.36 -0.96 -22.04
CA PHE A 157 -15.12 -1.04 -20.59
C PHE A 157 -16.15 -0.27 -19.76
N SER A 158 -16.89 0.68 -20.36
CA SER A 158 -17.95 1.41 -19.65
C SER A 158 -19.11 0.52 -19.19
N THR A 159 -19.22 -0.70 -19.73
CA THR A 159 -20.19 -1.73 -19.35
C THR A 159 -19.78 -2.49 -18.08
N VAL A 160 -18.52 -2.36 -17.66
CA VAL A 160 -18.00 -2.99 -16.44
C VAL A 160 -18.49 -2.23 -15.21
N GLY A 161 -18.84 -2.96 -14.18
CA GLY A 161 -19.40 -2.46 -12.93
C GLY A 161 -18.39 -1.73 -12.03
N VAL A 162 -17.55 -0.87 -12.59
CA VAL A 162 -16.67 0.05 -11.87
C VAL A 162 -16.83 1.44 -12.47
N LYS A 163 -17.02 2.47 -11.64
CA LYS A 163 -17.24 3.83 -12.12
C LYS A 163 -16.79 4.88 -11.11
N ALA A 164 -16.02 5.85 -11.57
CA ALA A 164 -15.84 7.12 -10.89
C ALA A 164 -17.04 8.03 -11.22
N THR A 165 -17.85 8.41 -10.25
CA THR A 165 -19.00 9.31 -10.45
C THR A 165 -18.60 10.77 -10.33
N ASP A 166 -17.53 11.04 -9.60
CA ASP A 166 -16.78 12.27 -9.49
C ASP A 166 -15.34 11.95 -9.07
N ASP A 167 -14.50 12.97 -8.83
CA ASP A 167 -13.10 12.80 -8.49
C ASP A 167 -12.87 11.95 -7.23
N TYR A 168 -13.83 11.90 -6.31
CA TYR A 168 -13.70 11.28 -5.00
C TYR A 168 -14.76 10.23 -4.66
N THR A 169 -15.58 9.84 -5.63
CA THR A 169 -16.60 8.82 -5.43
C THR A 169 -16.43 7.69 -6.43
N LEU A 170 -16.06 6.51 -5.92
CA LEU A 170 -15.90 5.28 -6.68
C LEU A 170 -17.04 4.31 -6.37
N VAL A 171 -17.66 3.76 -7.41
CA VAL A 171 -18.75 2.80 -7.29
C VAL A 171 -18.38 1.48 -7.95
N TYR A 172 -18.51 0.37 -7.19
CA TYR A 172 -18.53 -0.97 -7.74
C TYR A 172 -19.93 -1.54 -7.74
N THR A 173 -20.30 -2.22 -8.84
CA THR A 173 -21.52 -2.99 -8.97
C THR A 173 -21.16 -4.45 -9.18
N LEU A 174 -21.68 -5.33 -8.33
CA LEU A 174 -21.40 -6.76 -8.34
C LEU A 174 -22.50 -7.54 -9.06
N ASN A 175 -22.17 -8.75 -9.52
CA ASN A 175 -23.11 -9.71 -10.09
C ASN A 175 -23.99 -10.38 -9.01
N HIS A 176 -23.44 -10.55 -7.80
CA HIS A 176 -24.09 -11.19 -6.65
C HIS A 176 -23.56 -10.58 -5.35
N PRO A 177 -24.34 -10.64 -4.25
CA PRO A 177 -23.88 -10.12 -2.96
C PRO A 177 -22.68 -10.91 -2.44
N GLU A 178 -21.62 -10.21 -2.04
CA GLU A 178 -20.41 -10.80 -1.46
C GLU A 178 -20.08 -10.11 -0.13
N SER A 179 -20.29 -10.80 0.99
CA SER A 179 -19.98 -10.24 2.32
C SER A 179 -18.49 -9.97 2.55
N PHE A 180 -17.62 -10.62 1.77
CA PHE A 180 -16.16 -10.47 1.83
C PHE A 180 -15.60 -9.56 0.71
N TRP A 181 -16.44 -8.87 -0.05
CA TRP A 181 -16.00 -7.99 -1.14
C TRP A 181 -14.93 -6.98 -0.70
N ASN A 182 -15.12 -6.34 0.45
CA ASN A 182 -14.16 -5.38 0.97
C ASN A 182 -12.75 -5.96 1.19
N SER A 183 -12.63 -7.26 1.49
CA SER A 183 -11.31 -7.90 1.57
C SER A 183 -10.61 -7.98 0.22
N LYS A 184 -11.35 -8.02 -0.89
CA LYS A 184 -10.76 -8.01 -2.23
C LYS A 184 -10.17 -6.65 -2.58
N THR A 185 -10.68 -5.56 -2.01
CA THR A 185 -10.19 -4.19 -2.30
C THR A 185 -8.81 -3.90 -1.71
N THR A 186 -8.25 -4.79 -0.90
CA THR A 186 -6.85 -4.75 -0.45
C THR A 186 -5.88 -5.39 -1.45
N MET A 187 -6.40 -5.97 -2.55
CA MET A 187 -5.58 -6.70 -3.52
C MET A 187 -5.11 -5.78 -4.66
N GLY A 188 -3.87 -5.99 -5.10
CA GLY A 188 -3.25 -5.18 -6.16
C GLY A 188 -4.05 -5.08 -7.46
N VAL A 189 -4.84 -6.11 -7.82
CA VAL A 189 -5.71 -6.10 -9.02
C VAL A 189 -6.79 -5.01 -8.96
N LEU A 190 -7.13 -4.51 -7.77
CA LEU A 190 -8.06 -3.40 -7.54
C LEU A 190 -7.36 -2.13 -7.06
N ALA A 191 -6.03 -2.08 -7.08
CA ALA A 191 -5.27 -0.89 -6.69
C ALA A 191 -5.34 0.21 -7.77
N PRO A 192 -5.17 1.48 -7.38
CA PRO A 192 -5.24 2.60 -8.30
C PRO A 192 -4.02 2.65 -9.22
N VAL A 193 -4.19 3.17 -10.44
CA VAL A 193 -3.12 3.48 -11.40
C VAL A 193 -3.41 4.83 -12.02
N ASN A 194 -2.45 5.74 -11.98
CA ASN A 194 -2.59 7.05 -12.62
C ASN A 194 -2.58 6.91 -14.15
N GLU A 195 -3.63 7.43 -14.82
CA GLU A 195 -3.85 7.24 -16.25
C GLU A 195 -2.76 7.91 -17.10
N ASP A 196 -2.39 9.15 -16.78
CA ASP A 196 -1.37 9.90 -17.55
C ASP A 196 0.00 9.24 -17.41
N PHE A 197 0.34 8.79 -16.21
CA PHE A 197 1.60 8.09 -15.97
C PHE A 197 1.64 6.75 -16.69
N LEU A 198 0.57 5.96 -16.61
CA LEU A 198 0.45 4.69 -17.34
C LEU A 198 0.63 4.90 -18.86
N ALA A 199 -0.05 5.90 -19.42
CA ALA A 199 0.07 6.25 -20.82
C ALA A 199 1.50 6.68 -21.20
N SER A 200 2.18 7.45 -20.31
CA SER A 200 3.56 7.90 -20.54
C SER A 200 4.59 6.77 -20.53
N LYS A 201 4.35 5.73 -19.74
CA LYS A 201 5.24 4.56 -19.60
C LYS A 201 4.94 3.47 -20.66
N GLY A 202 3.69 3.33 -21.07
CA GLY A 202 3.28 2.29 -22.01
C GLY A 202 3.72 0.89 -21.56
N ASP A 203 4.47 0.17 -22.39
CA ASP A 203 4.96 -1.19 -22.07
C ASP A 203 6.09 -1.20 -21.00
N ASP A 204 6.63 -0.04 -20.63
CA ASP A 204 7.62 0.10 -19.58
C ASP A 204 7.01 0.23 -18.17
N PHE A 205 5.68 0.35 -18.07
CA PHE A 205 5.00 0.38 -16.78
C PHE A 205 5.27 -0.92 -16.00
N GLY A 206 5.73 -0.78 -14.76
CA GLY A 206 5.98 -1.91 -13.87
C GLY A 206 7.19 -2.77 -14.23
N LYS A 207 8.20 -2.27 -14.96
CA LYS A 207 9.46 -2.98 -15.19
C LYS A 207 10.08 -3.45 -13.87
N PRO A 208 10.51 -4.72 -13.75
CA PRO A 208 10.86 -5.35 -12.47
C PRO A 208 12.06 -4.73 -11.75
N THR A 209 12.97 -4.08 -12.47
CA THR A 209 14.20 -3.48 -11.90
C THR A 209 14.24 -1.96 -12.01
N ASP A 210 13.18 -1.35 -12.55
CA ASP A 210 13.11 0.10 -12.76
C ASP A 210 12.13 0.73 -11.78
N VAL A 211 12.67 1.27 -10.69
CA VAL A 211 11.89 1.95 -9.64
C VAL A 211 11.17 3.20 -10.13
N THR A 212 11.55 3.73 -11.31
CA THR A 212 10.86 4.87 -11.95
C THR A 212 9.69 4.44 -12.82
N SER A 213 9.43 3.12 -12.94
CA SER A 213 8.39 2.56 -13.82
C SER A 213 6.99 2.57 -13.23
N ILE A 214 6.84 2.92 -11.95
CA ILE A 214 5.57 3.09 -11.24
C ILE A 214 5.57 4.41 -10.46
N LEU A 215 4.39 4.88 -10.10
CA LEU A 215 4.21 5.91 -9.06
C LEU A 215 3.89 5.26 -7.71
N TYR A 216 3.98 6.05 -6.67
CA TYR A 216 3.88 5.66 -5.28
C TYR A 216 2.80 6.46 -4.56
N ASN A 217 1.92 5.80 -3.81
CA ASN A 217 0.91 6.45 -2.96
C ASN A 217 0.83 5.83 -1.56
N GLY A 218 1.70 4.85 -1.28
CA GLY A 218 1.80 4.15 0.00
C GLY A 218 2.80 4.80 0.97
N PRO A 219 3.04 4.16 2.12
CA PRO A 219 3.85 4.72 3.20
C PRO A 219 5.36 4.78 2.89
N TYR A 220 5.83 4.05 1.87
CA TYR A 220 7.23 4.02 1.48
C TYR A 220 7.42 4.30 0.00
N LEU A 221 8.63 4.75 -0.36
CA LEU A 221 9.08 4.92 -1.74
C LEU A 221 10.17 3.89 -2.04
N LEU A 222 10.06 3.20 -3.17
CA LEU A 222 11.09 2.29 -3.62
C LEU A 222 12.29 3.10 -4.16
N LYS A 223 13.38 3.14 -3.43
CA LYS A 223 14.59 3.91 -3.77
C LYS A 223 15.55 3.16 -4.67
N GLY A 224 15.61 1.84 -4.53
CA GLY A 224 16.49 1.01 -5.32
C GLY A 224 16.07 -0.45 -5.34
N LEU A 225 16.37 -1.12 -6.45
CA LEU A 225 16.19 -2.54 -6.61
C LEU A 225 17.40 -3.11 -7.37
N THR A 226 18.25 -3.83 -6.63
CA THR A 226 19.40 -4.55 -7.19
C THR A 226 19.08 -6.04 -7.19
N SER A 227 18.92 -6.61 -8.39
CA SER A 227 18.53 -8.01 -8.57
C SER A 227 19.42 -8.95 -7.75
N LYS A 228 18.79 -9.88 -7.05
CA LYS A 228 19.42 -10.90 -6.18
C LYS A 228 20.30 -10.33 -5.06
N SER A 229 20.12 -9.08 -4.70
CA SER A 229 20.94 -8.38 -3.70
C SER A 229 20.09 -7.61 -2.70
N SER A 230 19.48 -6.51 -3.08
CA SER A 230 18.75 -5.63 -2.15
C SER A 230 17.57 -4.93 -2.80
N ILE A 231 16.56 -4.64 -1.97
CA ILE A 231 15.45 -3.74 -2.27
C ILE A 231 15.45 -2.70 -1.16
N GLU A 232 15.49 -1.42 -1.54
CA GLU A 232 15.57 -0.28 -0.62
C GLU A 232 14.30 0.57 -0.75
N MET A 233 13.69 0.87 0.40
CA MET A 233 12.48 1.68 0.51
C MET A 233 12.68 2.87 1.43
#